data_a0ba5ae87e0f90a263a784d1ccdcbcb5
#
_entry.id   a0ba5ae87e0f90a263a784d1ccdcbcb5
#
_cell.length_a   1.000
_cell.length_b   1.000
_cell.length_c   1.000
_cell.angle_alpha   90.00
_cell.angle_beta   90.00
_cell.angle_gamma   90.00
#
_symmetry.space_group_name_H-M   'P 1'
#
loop_
_entity.id
_entity.type
_entity.pdbx_description
1 polymer ?
#
loop_
_entity_poly.entity_id
_entity_poly.type
_entity_poly.pdbx_seq_one_letter_code
_entity_poly.pdbx_strand_id
1 'polypeptide(L)'
;MKNFGEFDYIIAGAGAAGCVLANRLSADPDIRVLLLEAGNDEHWIWTRIPVGYLFCINNPRTDWCYKTESEPGLNGRSIIYARGKGLGGSTLINAMLYMRGQVRDYDEWATLTGDPDWRWDSVLPVFREIEDYWQGASDVHGAGGEWRVEQQRLSWEVLERFAAAAVQAGIPATSDFNRGNNLGVSHFEVNQKRGTRWSAARGFLDPVRQRPNLKVVT
;
A
#
# COMPACT_ATOMS: atom_id res chain seq x y z
N MET A 1 2.43 -26.77 -22.17
CA MET A 1 2.24 -25.36 -21.76
C MET A 1 0.74 -25.12 -21.64
N LYS A 2 0.29 -24.47 -20.55
CA LYS A 2 -1.11 -24.02 -20.47
C LYS A 2 -1.29 -22.82 -21.39
N ASN A 3 -2.22 -22.88 -22.35
CA ASN A 3 -2.59 -21.73 -23.15
C ASN A 3 -3.75 -21.02 -22.44
N PHE A 4 -3.58 -19.77 -22.09
CA PHE A 4 -4.61 -18.96 -21.41
C PHE A 4 -5.47 -18.15 -22.39
N GLY A 5 -5.17 -18.17 -23.68
CA GLY A 5 -5.79 -17.36 -24.73
C GLY A 5 -5.00 -16.10 -25.05
N GLU A 6 -5.64 -15.18 -25.78
CA GLU A 6 -5.10 -13.89 -26.16
C GLU A 6 -5.62 -12.80 -25.24
N PHE A 7 -4.80 -11.81 -24.93
CA PHE A 7 -5.11 -10.68 -24.04
C PHE A 7 -4.50 -9.40 -24.60
N ASP A 8 -5.17 -8.28 -24.40
CA ASP A 8 -4.66 -6.96 -24.75
C ASP A 8 -3.59 -6.51 -23.75
N TYR A 9 -3.75 -6.87 -22.47
CA TYR A 9 -2.76 -6.59 -21.43
C TYR A 9 -2.46 -7.84 -20.58
N ILE A 10 -1.17 -8.02 -20.29
CA ILE A 10 -0.69 -9.02 -19.34
C ILE A 10 0.03 -8.30 -18.21
N ILE A 11 -0.49 -8.42 -17.00
CA ILE A 11 0.07 -7.81 -15.78
C ILE A 11 0.84 -8.89 -15.02
N ALA A 12 2.14 -8.70 -14.84
CA ALA A 12 3.01 -9.59 -14.09
C ALA A 12 3.11 -9.14 -12.63
N GLY A 13 2.49 -9.88 -11.73
CA GLY A 13 2.46 -9.63 -10.29
C GLY A 13 1.19 -8.89 -9.84
N ALA A 14 0.47 -9.48 -8.90
CA ALA A 14 -0.71 -8.90 -8.25
C ALA A 14 -0.36 -8.15 -6.96
N GLY A 15 0.74 -7.39 -6.98
CA GLY A 15 1.09 -6.45 -5.91
C GLY A 15 0.18 -5.21 -5.92
N ALA A 16 0.57 -4.17 -5.19
CA ALA A 16 -0.23 -2.93 -5.10
C ALA A 16 -0.53 -2.36 -6.48
N ALA A 17 0.49 -2.17 -7.32
CA ALA A 17 0.32 -1.62 -8.67
C ALA A 17 -0.50 -2.55 -9.58
N GLY A 18 -0.21 -3.86 -9.56
CA GLY A 18 -0.91 -4.82 -10.41
C GLY A 18 -2.40 -4.93 -10.09
N CYS A 19 -2.78 -4.84 -8.82
CA CYS A 19 -4.19 -4.81 -8.42
C CYS A 19 -4.91 -3.56 -8.96
N VAL A 20 -4.25 -2.39 -8.92
CA VAL A 20 -4.81 -1.13 -9.47
C VAL A 20 -4.93 -1.22 -10.99
N LEU A 21 -3.87 -1.66 -11.68
CA LEU A 21 -3.89 -1.82 -13.13
C LEU A 21 -4.98 -2.79 -13.58
N ALA A 22 -5.12 -3.94 -12.91
CA ALA A 22 -6.17 -4.91 -13.21
C ALA A 22 -7.56 -4.29 -13.05
N ASN A 23 -7.78 -3.49 -12.01
CA ASN A 23 -9.04 -2.78 -11.77
C ASN A 23 -9.33 -1.78 -12.91
N ARG A 24 -8.38 -0.91 -13.22
CA ARG A 24 -8.57 0.20 -14.16
C ARG A 24 -8.66 -0.28 -15.61
N LEU A 25 -7.75 -1.15 -16.06
CA LEU A 25 -7.73 -1.64 -17.43
C LEU A 25 -8.95 -2.51 -17.76
N SER A 26 -9.42 -3.33 -16.82
CA SER A 26 -10.62 -4.15 -17.02
C SER A 26 -11.94 -3.40 -16.88
N ALA A 27 -11.93 -2.10 -16.60
CA ALA A 27 -13.14 -1.29 -16.56
C ALA A 27 -13.80 -1.15 -17.95
N ASP A 28 -12.99 -1.15 -18.99
CA ASP A 28 -13.46 -1.25 -20.36
C ASP A 28 -13.73 -2.73 -20.69
N PRO A 29 -14.99 -3.14 -20.99
CA PRO A 29 -15.34 -4.53 -21.24
C PRO A 29 -14.71 -5.10 -22.52
N ASP A 30 -14.28 -4.25 -23.44
CA ASP A 30 -13.66 -4.66 -24.69
C ASP A 30 -12.15 -4.96 -24.53
N ILE A 31 -11.55 -4.55 -23.40
CA ILE A 31 -10.16 -4.80 -23.07
C ILE A 31 -10.02 -6.10 -22.26
N ARG A 32 -9.30 -7.07 -22.80
CA ARG A 32 -9.02 -8.36 -22.12
C ARG A 32 -7.74 -8.28 -21.32
N VAL A 33 -7.83 -8.52 -20.00
CA VAL A 33 -6.71 -8.39 -19.06
C VAL A 33 -6.39 -9.74 -18.43
N LEU A 34 -5.11 -10.11 -18.45
CA LEU A 34 -4.56 -11.24 -17.71
C LEU A 34 -3.70 -10.72 -16.56
N LEU A 35 -4.03 -11.07 -15.33
CA LEU A 35 -3.21 -10.83 -14.14
C LEU A 35 -2.57 -12.14 -13.71
N LEU A 36 -1.24 -12.17 -13.68
CA LEU A 36 -0.44 -13.31 -13.22
C LEU A 36 0.17 -13.01 -11.85
N GLU A 37 0.02 -13.94 -10.91
CA GLU A 37 0.64 -13.86 -9.59
C GLU A 37 1.40 -15.14 -9.26
N ALA A 38 2.60 -15.02 -8.73
CA ALA A 38 3.43 -16.16 -8.37
C ALA A 38 3.04 -16.82 -7.04
N GLY A 39 2.39 -16.05 -6.18
CA GLY A 39 1.84 -16.55 -4.92
C GLY A 39 0.40 -17.03 -5.07
N ASN A 40 -0.18 -17.47 -3.97
CA ASN A 40 -1.53 -18.01 -3.94
C ASN A 40 -2.59 -16.92 -3.73
N ASP A 41 -3.85 -17.28 -4.01
CA ASP A 41 -5.04 -16.57 -3.54
C ASP A 41 -5.23 -16.90 -2.05
N GLU A 42 -4.48 -16.23 -1.21
CA GLU A 42 -4.30 -16.64 0.17
C GLU A 42 -5.35 -16.02 1.09
N HIS A 43 -6.21 -16.85 1.63
CA HIS A 43 -7.20 -16.48 2.65
C HIS A 43 -6.73 -16.80 4.08
N TRP A 44 -5.43 -16.92 4.29
CA TRP A 44 -4.87 -17.20 5.61
C TRP A 44 -5.19 -16.08 6.59
N ILE A 45 -5.67 -16.45 7.78
CA ILE A 45 -6.17 -15.49 8.77
C ILE A 45 -5.14 -14.40 9.12
N TRP A 46 -3.84 -14.74 9.15
CA TRP A 46 -2.78 -13.82 9.50
C TRP A 46 -2.54 -12.72 8.46
N THR A 47 -2.93 -12.92 7.20
CA THR A 47 -2.91 -11.87 6.18
C THR A 47 -4.03 -10.85 6.35
N ARG A 48 -5.00 -11.11 7.25
CA ARG A 48 -6.16 -10.26 7.52
C ARG A 48 -6.09 -9.54 8.85
N ILE A 49 -5.49 -10.17 9.87
CA ILE A 49 -5.32 -9.59 11.21
C ILE A 49 -4.15 -8.61 11.16
N PRO A 50 -4.28 -7.38 11.71
CA PRO A 50 -3.22 -6.37 11.68
C PRO A 50 -1.87 -6.88 12.22
N VAL A 51 -1.83 -7.50 13.39
CA VAL A 51 -0.61 -8.07 14.00
C VAL A 51 -0.09 -9.30 13.26
N GLY A 52 -0.88 -9.84 12.33
CA GLY A 52 -0.56 -11.06 11.57
C GLY A 52 0.71 -10.96 10.74
N TYR A 53 1.18 -9.74 10.41
CA TYR A 53 2.44 -9.57 9.67
C TYR A 53 3.64 -10.25 10.38
N LEU A 54 3.60 -10.38 11.72
CA LEU A 54 4.62 -11.09 12.48
C LEU A 54 4.71 -12.59 12.14
N PHE A 55 3.63 -13.18 11.65
CA PHE A 55 3.58 -14.58 11.20
C PHE A 55 3.75 -14.73 9.69
N CYS A 56 3.61 -13.63 8.96
CA CYS A 56 3.69 -13.59 7.51
C CYS A 56 5.11 -13.30 7.00
N ILE A 57 5.87 -12.44 7.69
CA ILE A 57 7.25 -12.10 7.34
C ILE A 57 8.15 -13.32 7.58
N ASN A 58 9.05 -13.57 6.63
CA ASN A 58 9.94 -14.73 6.61
C ASN A 58 9.20 -16.10 6.59
N ASN A 59 7.97 -16.10 6.12
CA ASN A 59 7.17 -17.31 5.92
C ASN A 59 7.00 -17.54 4.40
N PRO A 60 7.54 -18.64 3.84
CA PRO A 60 7.53 -18.88 2.40
C PRO A 60 6.12 -19.02 1.79
N ARG A 61 5.09 -19.15 2.63
CA ARG A 61 3.69 -19.14 2.21
C ARG A 61 3.25 -17.76 1.72
N THR A 62 3.76 -16.68 2.34
CA THR A 62 3.30 -15.30 2.13
C THR A 62 4.43 -14.31 1.86
N ASP A 63 5.67 -14.75 1.95
CA ASP A 63 6.87 -13.94 1.75
C ASP A 63 7.84 -14.65 0.79
N TRP A 64 8.50 -13.90 -0.07
CA TRP A 64 9.60 -14.40 -0.90
C TRP A 64 10.84 -14.75 -0.10
N CYS A 65 10.91 -14.33 1.16
CA CYS A 65 12.02 -14.58 2.09
C CYS A 65 13.38 -14.10 1.57
N TYR A 66 13.40 -12.97 0.84
CA TYR A 66 14.64 -12.38 0.36
C TYR A 66 15.53 -11.89 1.51
N LYS A 67 16.84 -11.90 1.26
CA LYS A 67 17.84 -11.30 2.13
C LYS A 67 18.75 -10.41 1.27
N THR A 68 19.24 -9.33 1.88
CA THR A 68 20.27 -8.51 1.23
C THR A 68 21.59 -9.27 1.16
N GLU A 69 22.48 -8.84 0.27
CA GLU A 69 23.89 -9.18 0.39
C GLU A 69 24.47 -8.63 1.69
N SER A 70 25.66 -9.08 2.04
CA SER A 70 26.40 -8.60 3.21
C SER A 70 26.82 -7.14 3.01
N GLU A 71 26.41 -6.26 3.92
CA GLU A 71 26.67 -4.81 3.84
C GLU A 71 27.76 -4.37 4.80
N PRO A 72 28.90 -3.82 4.31
CA PRO A 72 29.98 -3.35 5.16
C PRO A 72 29.53 -2.29 6.18
N GLY A 73 28.64 -1.37 5.77
CA GLY A 73 28.07 -0.34 6.64
C GLY A 73 27.18 -0.88 7.76
N LEU A 74 26.82 -2.15 7.72
CA LEU A 74 26.03 -2.88 8.72
C LEU A 74 26.86 -3.96 9.45
N ASN A 75 28.17 -3.77 9.58
CA ASN A 75 29.11 -4.73 10.18
C ASN A 75 29.05 -6.10 9.48
N GLY A 76 28.95 -6.12 8.17
CA GLY A 76 28.89 -7.35 7.37
C GLY A 76 27.58 -8.15 7.50
N ARG A 77 26.52 -7.56 8.06
CA ARG A 77 25.24 -8.26 8.20
C ARG A 77 24.44 -8.28 6.90
N SER A 78 23.76 -9.40 6.68
CA SER A 78 22.66 -9.55 5.74
C SER A 78 21.33 -9.32 6.48
N ILE A 79 20.41 -8.59 5.89
CA ILE A 79 19.11 -8.22 6.48
C ILE A 79 17.99 -8.93 5.72
N ILE A 80 16.96 -9.37 6.45
CA ILE A 80 15.71 -9.86 5.86
C ILE A 80 15.08 -8.72 5.06
N TYR A 81 14.74 -8.99 3.80
CA TYR A 81 14.12 -8.06 2.88
C TYR A 81 12.73 -8.57 2.47
N ALA A 82 11.78 -8.49 3.38
CA ALA A 82 10.46 -9.05 3.22
C ALA A 82 9.72 -8.49 2.01
N ARG A 83 9.15 -9.36 1.18
CA ARG A 83 8.30 -9.05 0.03
C ARG A 83 7.15 -10.03 -0.01
N GLY A 84 5.93 -9.50 0.03
CA GLY A 84 4.73 -10.34 0.01
C GLY A 84 4.58 -11.12 -1.28
N LYS A 85 4.13 -12.37 -1.14
CA LYS A 85 3.88 -13.33 -2.20
C LYS A 85 2.42 -13.77 -2.13
N GLY A 86 1.61 -13.33 -3.09
CA GLY A 86 0.17 -13.57 -3.14
C GLY A 86 -0.61 -12.37 -3.65
N LEU A 87 -1.92 -12.52 -3.86
CA LEU A 87 -2.81 -11.45 -4.31
C LEU A 87 -2.81 -10.28 -3.30
N GLY A 88 -2.29 -9.15 -3.71
CA GLY A 88 -2.04 -7.97 -2.87
C GLY A 88 -0.56 -7.72 -2.59
N GLY A 89 0.33 -8.66 -2.89
CA GLY A 89 1.78 -8.53 -2.71
C GLY A 89 2.17 -8.09 -1.31
N SER A 90 3.08 -7.13 -1.20
CA SER A 90 3.56 -6.65 0.11
C SER A 90 2.51 -5.95 0.96
N THR A 91 1.35 -5.56 0.40
CA THR A 91 0.23 -5.05 1.21
C THR A 91 -0.42 -6.12 2.10
N LEU A 92 -0.10 -7.41 1.87
CA LEU A 92 -0.52 -8.51 2.74
C LEU A 92 0.29 -8.58 4.04
N ILE A 93 1.55 -8.13 4.02
CA ILE A 93 2.53 -8.37 5.09
C ILE A 93 3.18 -7.11 5.64
N ASN A 94 2.87 -5.91 5.11
CA ASN A 94 3.39 -4.65 5.61
C ASN A 94 2.75 -4.24 6.96
N ALA A 95 3.27 -3.18 7.58
CA ALA A 95 2.73 -2.63 8.82
C ALA A 95 1.47 -1.76 8.61
N MET A 96 0.94 -1.65 7.39
CA MET A 96 -0.26 -0.87 7.02
C MET A 96 -0.17 0.64 7.25
N LEU A 97 0.98 1.19 7.58
CA LEU A 97 1.12 2.63 7.78
C LEU A 97 0.77 3.37 6.49
N TYR A 98 -0.10 4.36 6.61
CA TYR A 98 -0.47 5.22 5.50
C TYR A 98 0.23 6.57 5.64
N MET A 99 1.12 6.86 4.72
CA MET A 99 1.89 8.09 4.68
C MET A 99 2.26 8.43 3.24
N ARG A 100 1.91 9.63 2.82
CA ARG A 100 2.31 10.18 1.52
C ARG A 100 3.68 10.86 1.64
N GLY A 101 4.36 11.03 0.52
CA GLY A 101 5.52 11.92 0.43
C GLY A 101 5.15 13.38 0.68
N GLN A 102 6.15 14.22 0.89
CA GLN A 102 5.97 15.67 1.01
C GLN A 102 5.83 16.31 -0.37
N VAL A 103 5.31 17.52 -0.44
CA VAL A 103 5.24 18.32 -1.68
C VAL A 103 6.57 18.29 -2.42
N ARG A 104 7.66 18.59 -1.71
CA ARG A 104 9.01 18.64 -2.30
C ARG A 104 9.47 17.33 -2.91
N ASP A 105 9.05 16.18 -2.38
CA ASP A 105 9.47 14.87 -2.87
C ASP A 105 8.93 14.63 -4.28
N TYR A 106 7.66 15.00 -4.52
CA TYR A 106 7.03 14.90 -5.84
C TYR A 106 7.52 15.97 -6.81
N ASP A 107 7.72 17.21 -6.34
CA ASP A 107 8.25 18.29 -7.17
C ASP A 107 9.71 18.01 -7.59
N GLU A 108 10.50 17.37 -6.74
CA GLU A 108 11.82 16.86 -7.09
C GLU A 108 11.73 15.75 -8.16
N TRP A 109 10.81 14.81 -8.03
CA TRP A 109 10.58 13.79 -9.06
C TRP A 109 10.20 14.40 -10.40
N ALA A 110 9.30 15.38 -10.41
CA ALA A 110 8.96 16.12 -11.62
C ALA A 110 10.19 16.78 -12.26
N THR A 111 11.07 17.34 -11.44
CA THR A 111 12.30 17.97 -11.91
C THR A 111 13.29 16.95 -12.46
N LEU A 112 13.52 15.84 -11.76
CA LEU A 112 14.47 14.80 -12.16
C LEU A 112 14.03 14.04 -13.42
N THR A 113 12.74 13.80 -13.57
CA THR A 113 12.18 13.10 -14.74
C THR A 113 11.90 14.02 -15.92
N GLY A 114 11.79 15.33 -15.69
CA GLY A 114 11.32 16.30 -16.69
C GLY A 114 9.80 16.19 -16.95
N ASP A 115 9.06 15.45 -16.12
CA ASP A 115 7.64 15.18 -16.30
C ASP A 115 6.83 15.91 -15.21
N PRO A 116 6.05 16.96 -15.57
CA PRO A 116 5.27 17.77 -14.64
C PRO A 116 4.11 16.99 -13.98
N ASP A 117 3.71 15.85 -14.51
CA ASP A 117 2.62 15.02 -13.94
C ASP A 117 3.00 14.41 -12.60
N TRP A 118 4.30 14.40 -12.25
CA TRP A 118 4.79 14.02 -10.93
C TRP A 118 4.70 15.12 -9.88
N ARG A 119 4.35 16.37 -10.23
CA ARG A 119 4.18 17.43 -9.23
C ARG A 119 3.10 17.10 -8.23
N TRP A 120 3.24 17.64 -7.03
CA TRP A 120 2.24 17.48 -5.96
C TRP A 120 0.82 17.79 -6.44
N ASP A 121 0.64 18.91 -7.13
CA ASP A 121 -0.68 19.33 -7.62
C ASP A 121 -1.29 18.37 -8.64
N SER A 122 -0.45 17.60 -9.34
CA SER A 122 -0.89 16.58 -10.31
C SER A 122 -1.18 15.25 -9.62
N VAL A 123 -0.39 14.85 -8.61
CA VAL A 123 -0.56 13.56 -7.92
C VAL A 123 -1.60 13.61 -6.80
N LEU A 124 -1.83 14.76 -6.17
CA LEU A 124 -2.83 14.90 -5.10
C LEU A 124 -4.26 14.53 -5.53
N PRO A 125 -4.76 14.94 -6.71
CA PRO A 125 -6.07 14.48 -7.20
C PRO A 125 -6.17 12.96 -7.30
N VAL A 126 -5.11 12.27 -7.73
CA VAL A 126 -5.07 10.80 -7.83
C VAL A 126 -5.14 10.16 -6.43
N PHE A 127 -4.40 10.68 -5.46
CA PHE A 127 -4.50 10.22 -4.07
C PHE A 127 -5.93 10.37 -3.53
N ARG A 128 -6.58 11.52 -3.79
CA ARG A 128 -7.94 11.77 -3.33
C ARG A 128 -8.97 10.89 -4.04
N GLU A 129 -8.77 10.60 -5.32
CA GLU A 129 -9.67 9.74 -6.09
C GLU A 129 -9.73 8.32 -5.52
N ILE A 130 -8.57 7.74 -5.20
CA ILE A 130 -8.51 6.35 -4.71
C ILE A 130 -8.82 6.20 -3.22
N GLU A 131 -8.79 7.28 -2.46
CA GLU A 131 -8.86 7.25 -0.99
C GLU A 131 -10.30 7.17 -0.47
N ASP A 132 -10.49 6.37 0.58
CA ASP A 132 -11.67 6.37 1.45
C ASP A 132 -11.23 6.71 2.87
N TYR A 133 -11.10 8.01 3.14
CA TYR A 133 -10.58 8.54 4.40
C TYR A 133 -11.65 8.49 5.49
N TRP A 134 -11.28 8.12 6.70
CA TRP A 134 -12.20 7.89 7.81
C TRP A 134 -12.97 9.13 8.29
N GLN A 135 -12.43 10.33 8.10
CA GLN A 135 -13.08 11.60 8.41
C GLN A 135 -13.83 12.20 7.20
N GLY A 136 -13.82 11.51 6.05
CA GLY A 136 -14.45 12.02 4.84
C GLY A 136 -13.52 12.90 3.99
N ALA A 137 -14.08 13.51 2.96
CA ALA A 137 -13.34 14.32 2.01
C ALA A 137 -12.90 15.68 2.59
N SER A 138 -11.73 16.15 2.14
CA SER A 138 -11.20 17.48 2.45
C SER A 138 -10.41 18.05 1.27
N ASP A 139 -9.67 19.14 1.50
CA ASP A 139 -8.71 19.70 0.53
C ASP A 139 -7.61 18.70 0.13
N VAL A 140 -7.21 17.81 1.04
CA VAL A 140 -6.13 16.84 0.83
C VAL A 140 -6.58 15.38 0.87
N HIS A 141 -7.76 15.08 1.38
CA HIS A 141 -8.29 13.72 1.50
C HIS A 141 -9.48 13.46 0.59
N GLY A 142 -9.63 12.20 0.17
CA GLY A 142 -10.78 11.69 -0.57
C GLY A 142 -11.73 10.87 0.29
N ALA A 143 -12.90 10.56 -0.25
CA ALA A 143 -13.88 9.68 0.37
C ALA A 143 -14.53 8.79 -0.68
N GLY A 144 -14.83 7.55 -0.31
CA GLY A 144 -15.54 6.60 -1.17
C GLY A 144 -14.67 5.90 -2.20
N GLY A 145 -13.35 6.14 -2.22
CA GLY A 145 -12.40 5.39 -3.04
C GLY A 145 -12.16 3.98 -2.54
N GLU A 146 -11.34 3.23 -3.25
CA GLU A 146 -11.07 1.82 -2.94
C GLU A 146 -10.07 1.64 -1.80
N TRP A 147 -9.21 2.66 -1.54
CA TRP A 147 -8.11 2.59 -0.59
C TRP A 147 -8.53 3.15 0.78
N ARG A 148 -9.02 2.26 1.64
CA ARG A 148 -9.48 2.65 2.97
C ARG A 148 -8.33 3.06 3.89
N VAL A 149 -8.49 4.21 4.55
CA VAL A 149 -7.61 4.76 5.57
C VAL A 149 -8.41 4.98 6.84
N GLU A 150 -7.94 4.42 7.96
CA GLU A 150 -8.57 4.56 9.27
C GLU A 150 -7.53 5.01 10.31
N GLN A 151 -8.02 5.61 11.39
CA GLN A 151 -7.22 5.82 12.58
C GLN A 151 -6.89 4.46 13.20
N GLN A 152 -5.66 4.32 13.70
CA GLN A 152 -5.27 3.13 14.44
C GLN A 152 -6.13 2.97 15.73
N ARG A 153 -6.37 1.73 16.14
CA ARG A 153 -7.23 1.44 17.30
C ARG A 153 -6.45 1.15 18.57
N LEU A 154 -5.14 0.93 18.45
CA LEU A 154 -4.28 0.62 19.58
C LEU A 154 -3.74 1.93 20.16
N SER A 155 -3.94 2.13 21.46
CA SER A 155 -3.35 3.23 22.22
C SER A 155 -2.56 2.66 23.41
N TRP A 156 -1.34 3.13 23.57
CA TRP A 156 -0.49 2.77 24.69
C TRP A 156 0.00 4.04 25.39
N GLU A 157 -0.09 4.09 26.69
CA GLU A 157 0.33 5.25 27.48
C GLU A 157 1.78 5.66 27.16
N VAL A 158 2.69 4.71 26.92
CA VAL A 158 4.08 5.01 26.57
C VAL A 158 4.20 5.81 25.27
N LEU A 159 3.33 5.58 24.28
CA LEU A 159 3.32 6.35 23.03
C LEU A 159 2.82 7.77 23.25
N GLU A 160 1.81 7.95 24.10
CA GLU A 160 1.31 9.28 24.48
C GLU A 160 2.40 10.09 25.24
N ARG A 161 3.10 9.44 26.16
CA ARG A 161 4.25 10.04 26.87
C ARG A 161 5.39 10.39 25.94
N PHE A 162 5.68 9.52 24.97
CA PHE A 162 6.70 9.80 23.95
C PHE A 162 6.31 11.02 23.10
N ALA A 163 5.08 11.08 22.61
CA ALA A 163 4.58 12.21 21.83
C ALA A 163 4.64 13.52 22.63
N ALA A 164 4.23 13.50 23.90
CA ALA A 164 4.33 14.66 24.79
C ALA A 164 5.78 15.10 25.00
N ALA A 165 6.71 14.17 25.21
CA ALA A 165 8.14 14.47 25.34
C ALA A 165 8.74 15.07 24.06
N ALA A 166 8.32 14.57 22.89
CA ALA A 166 8.74 15.12 21.60
C ALA A 166 8.30 16.58 21.44
N VAL A 167 7.06 16.89 21.84
CA VAL A 167 6.55 18.28 21.83
C VAL A 167 7.33 19.17 22.81
N GLN A 168 7.64 18.69 24.01
CA GLN A 168 8.46 19.41 24.97
C GLN A 168 9.88 19.65 24.44
N ALA A 169 10.41 18.75 23.61
CA ALA A 169 11.71 18.91 22.95
C ALA A 169 11.66 19.83 21.70
N GLY A 170 10.52 20.44 21.39
CA GLY A 170 10.35 21.39 20.28
C GLY A 170 9.92 20.77 18.95
N ILE A 171 9.57 19.47 18.90
CA ILE A 171 8.97 18.85 17.71
C ILE A 171 7.48 19.22 17.68
N PRO A 172 6.96 19.82 16.60
CA PRO A 172 5.56 20.22 16.56
C PRO A 172 4.62 19.00 16.60
N ALA A 173 3.50 19.12 17.31
CA ALA A 173 2.41 18.16 17.16
C ALA A 173 1.75 18.34 15.79
N THR A 174 1.39 17.24 15.14
CA THR A 174 0.56 17.25 13.94
C THR A 174 -0.63 16.32 14.13
N SER A 175 -1.74 16.63 13.51
CA SER A 175 -2.92 15.74 13.49
C SER A 175 -2.97 14.88 12.23
N ASP A 176 -2.14 15.20 11.22
CA ASP A 176 -2.19 14.58 9.91
C ASP A 176 -0.84 14.76 9.18
N PHE A 177 -0.19 13.66 8.84
CA PHE A 177 1.05 13.64 8.07
C PHE A 177 0.85 13.75 6.56
N ASN A 178 -0.40 13.66 6.07
CA ASN A 178 -0.71 13.52 4.65
C ASN A 178 -1.08 14.84 3.95
N ARG A 179 -0.80 15.97 4.61
CA ARG A 179 -1.08 17.32 4.08
C ARG A 179 0.06 17.92 3.23
N GLY A 180 1.00 17.09 2.78
CA GLY A 180 2.16 17.55 2.01
C GLY A 180 3.33 18.03 2.87
N ASN A 181 3.22 17.98 4.20
CA ASN A 181 4.28 18.24 5.16
C ASN A 181 4.24 17.19 6.28
N ASN A 182 5.34 16.44 6.41
CA ASN A 182 5.46 15.32 7.37
C ASN A 182 6.20 15.72 8.65
N LEU A 183 6.45 17.03 8.87
CA LEU A 183 7.13 17.50 10.06
C LEU A 183 6.19 17.44 11.27
N GLY A 184 6.61 16.69 12.30
CA GLY A 184 5.86 16.64 13.54
C GLY A 184 5.87 15.27 14.21
N VAL A 185 5.10 15.16 15.28
CA VAL A 185 4.81 13.93 16.02
C VAL A 185 3.30 13.69 16.07
N SER A 186 2.88 12.47 15.75
CA SER A 186 1.49 12.01 15.79
C SER A 186 1.43 10.47 15.74
N HIS A 187 0.24 9.92 15.85
CA HIS A 187 -0.02 8.55 15.51
C HIS A 187 -0.25 8.40 14.00
N PHE A 188 0.34 7.37 13.40
CA PHE A 188 0.09 7.07 12.00
C PHE A 188 -1.33 6.56 11.76
N GLU A 189 -1.90 6.96 10.66
CA GLU A 189 -3.08 6.33 10.09
C GLU A 189 -2.71 5.03 9.39
N VAL A 190 -3.69 4.16 9.19
CA VAL A 190 -3.45 2.79 8.75
C VAL A 190 -4.44 2.35 7.67
N ASN A 191 -3.96 1.50 6.76
CA ASN A 191 -4.81 0.83 5.78
C ASN A 191 -5.53 -0.35 6.43
N GLN A 192 -6.62 -0.01 7.11
CA GLN A 192 -7.53 -0.95 7.76
C GLN A 192 -8.98 -0.61 7.43
N LYS A 193 -9.85 -1.61 7.48
CA LYS A 193 -11.31 -1.43 7.45
C LYS A 193 -11.93 -2.27 8.56
N ARG A 194 -12.58 -1.60 9.51
CA ARG A 194 -13.22 -2.24 10.67
C ARG A 194 -12.25 -3.14 11.45
N GLY A 195 -10.99 -2.68 11.65
CA GLY A 195 -9.97 -3.39 12.40
C GLY A 195 -9.32 -4.57 11.67
N THR A 196 -9.56 -4.76 10.40
CA THR A 196 -8.89 -5.75 9.56
C THR A 196 -8.01 -5.06 8.52
N ARG A 197 -6.87 -5.68 8.17
CA ARG A 197 -6.00 -5.22 7.09
C ARG A 197 -6.79 -4.98 5.81
N TRP A 198 -6.54 -3.84 5.16
CA TRP A 198 -7.07 -3.49 3.86
C TRP A 198 -5.95 -3.54 2.83
N SER A 199 -5.76 -4.71 2.21
CA SER A 199 -4.73 -4.91 1.19
C SER A 199 -5.18 -4.37 -0.17
N ALA A 200 -4.23 -4.21 -1.11
CA ALA A 200 -4.54 -3.78 -2.47
C ALA A 200 -5.48 -4.77 -3.19
N ALA A 201 -5.36 -6.07 -2.92
CA ALA A 201 -6.31 -7.03 -3.46
C ALA A 201 -7.73 -6.75 -2.96
N ARG A 202 -7.90 -6.50 -1.67
CA ARG A 202 -9.24 -6.22 -1.10
C ARG A 202 -9.84 -4.90 -1.57
N GLY A 203 -9.01 -3.88 -1.77
CA GLY A 203 -9.47 -2.58 -2.25
C GLY A 203 -9.79 -2.60 -3.74
N PHE A 204 -8.84 -3.03 -4.54
CA PHE A 204 -8.91 -2.85 -5.99
C PHE A 204 -9.27 -4.11 -6.77
N LEU A 205 -8.80 -5.30 -6.36
CA LEU A 205 -8.98 -6.52 -7.16
C LEU A 205 -10.29 -7.25 -6.85
N ASP A 206 -10.60 -7.50 -5.58
CA ASP A 206 -11.78 -8.27 -5.18
C ASP A 206 -13.08 -7.71 -5.74
N PRO A 207 -13.31 -6.37 -5.78
CA PRO A 207 -14.55 -5.81 -6.32
C PRO A 207 -14.75 -6.08 -7.81
N VAL A 208 -13.68 -6.30 -8.56
CA VAL A 208 -13.70 -6.44 -10.03
C VAL A 208 -13.32 -7.83 -10.52
N ARG A 209 -12.95 -8.72 -9.63
CA ARG A 209 -12.40 -10.05 -9.95
C ARG A 209 -13.35 -10.92 -10.80
N GLN A 210 -14.65 -10.66 -10.75
CA GLN A 210 -15.65 -11.39 -11.49
C GLN A 210 -15.96 -10.80 -12.88
N ARG A 211 -15.26 -9.75 -13.30
CA ARG A 211 -15.41 -9.19 -14.65
C ARG A 211 -15.04 -10.24 -15.69
N PRO A 212 -15.86 -10.44 -16.74
CA PRO A 212 -15.64 -11.52 -17.73
C PRO A 212 -14.36 -11.30 -18.56
N ASN A 213 -13.91 -10.06 -18.68
CA ASN A 213 -12.71 -9.65 -19.40
C ASN A 213 -11.44 -9.61 -18.54
N LEU A 214 -11.52 -9.92 -17.22
CA LEU A 214 -10.39 -10.03 -16.31
C LEU A 214 -10.14 -11.48 -15.93
N LYS A 215 -8.97 -12.00 -16.28
CA LYS A 215 -8.52 -13.33 -15.84
C LYS A 215 -7.38 -13.21 -14.83
N VAL A 216 -7.58 -13.78 -13.64
CA VAL A 216 -6.57 -13.85 -12.58
C VAL A 216 -6.05 -15.27 -12.48
N VAL A 217 -4.72 -15.44 -12.51
CA VAL A 217 -4.03 -16.73 -12.41
C VAL A 217 -2.98 -16.64 -11.31
N THR A 218 -3.02 -17.60 -10.37
CA THR A 218 -2.09 -17.74 -9.24
C THR A 218 -1.36 -19.07 -9.29
#